data_8c122a89a7d8336a6fdc3e359d0ce1ff
#
_entry.id   8c122a89a7d8336a6fdc3e359d0ce1ff
#
_cell.length_a   1.000
_cell.length_b   1.000
_cell.length_c   1.000
_cell.angle_alpha   90.00
_cell.angle_beta   90.00
_cell.angle_gamma   90.00
#
_symmetry.space_group_name_H-M   'P 1'
#
loop_
_entity.id
_entity.type
_entity.pdbx_description
1 polymer ?
#
loop_
_entity_poly.entity_id
_entity_poly.type
_entity_poly.pdbx_seq_one_letter_code
_entity_poly.pdbx_strand_id
1 'polypeptide(L)'
;MTLRKPPLRAGHAERDAKFTEFGGWDMPVEFESIQAEHAAVREAAGVFDVSHMGEIEVAGPDATALLNRLTTNDVAALSPGDAQYAAITRDDGVMLDDTVVYRLPDEQRSVEAGSSEARSEEAGSDGGRSETVPAYLFVPNAGHDAEMHERWVDHRDEWDLDCEVRNVTEDWAMFAVQGPEAPDLVASAVDDGGPDVRDLSRFSATFAPFAGADCWVARTGYTGEDGFELLCPWDDAEAVWALFADDATPCGLGARDTLRIEEGFLLSGQDFHPEDEPRTPYEADIGFAVDIHTEFVGRDALAAQAESGIEETFVGIELLDRGVPRHGYDVTDEDGHVVGTVTSGTMSPSLGKPIALGYLPVDLTDPGTEVNVVVRGREKRGKVVSVPFE
;
A
#
# COMPACT_ATOMS: atom_id res chain seq x y z
N MET A 1 -19.83 -14.74 -6.01
CA MET A 1 -20.17 -13.40 -5.49
C MET A 1 -20.14 -12.42 -6.65
N THR A 2 -20.90 -11.34 -6.61
CA THR A 2 -20.79 -10.26 -7.60
C THR A 2 -19.58 -9.42 -7.22
N LEU A 3 -18.66 -9.16 -8.16
CA LEU A 3 -17.50 -8.32 -7.90
C LEU A 3 -17.90 -6.86 -7.70
N ARG A 4 -17.22 -6.15 -6.80
CA ARG A 4 -17.27 -4.70 -6.68
C ARG A 4 -16.69 -4.07 -7.95
N LYS A 5 -17.11 -2.88 -8.29
CA LYS A 5 -16.65 -2.19 -9.49
C LYS A 5 -16.09 -0.83 -9.13
N PRO A 6 -14.86 -0.50 -9.56
CA PRO A 6 -14.35 0.84 -9.37
C PRO A 6 -15.18 1.85 -10.18
N PRO A 7 -15.13 3.15 -9.83
CA PRO A 7 -15.95 4.17 -10.51
C PRO A 7 -15.67 4.24 -12.00
N LEU A 8 -14.42 3.99 -12.42
CA LEU A 8 -13.98 4.03 -13.82
C LEU A 8 -14.21 2.73 -14.61
N ARG A 9 -14.84 1.71 -14.01
CA ARG A 9 -15.03 0.40 -14.66
C ARG A 9 -15.63 0.48 -16.07
N ALA A 10 -16.60 1.37 -16.27
CA ALA A 10 -17.24 1.57 -17.57
C ALA A 10 -16.31 2.27 -18.57
N GLY A 11 -15.65 3.35 -18.16
CA GLY A 11 -14.68 4.10 -18.97
C GLY A 11 -13.47 3.24 -19.37
N HIS A 12 -13.00 2.35 -18.50
CA HIS A 12 -11.94 1.39 -18.85
C HIS A 12 -12.40 0.37 -19.89
N ALA A 13 -13.66 -0.08 -19.83
CA ALA A 13 -14.21 -0.98 -20.85
C ALA A 13 -14.33 -0.31 -22.23
N GLU A 14 -14.63 0.99 -22.28
CA GLU A 14 -14.66 1.77 -23.54
C GLU A 14 -13.26 1.96 -24.14
N ARG A 15 -12.20 1.79 -23.34
CA ARG A 15 -10.79 1.79 -23.75
C ARG A 15 -10.24 0.37 -24.04
N ASP A 16 -11.12 -0.62 -24.22
CA ASP A 16 -10.79 -2.02 -24.50
C ASP A 16 -9.93 -2.70 -23.40
N ALA A 17 -9.98 -2.22 -22.15
CA ALA A 17 -9.27 -2.84 -21.04
C ALA A 17 -9.71 -4.30 -20.84
N LYS A 18 -8.76 -5.18 -20.56
CA LYS A 18 -9.03 -6.53 -20.04
C LYS A 18 -9.17 -6.46 -18.53
N PHE A 19 -10.06 -7.26 -17.99
CA PHE A 19 -10.38 -7.23 -16.56
C PHE A 19 -10.04 -8.55 -15.87
N THR A 20 -9.76 -8.47 -14.59
CA THR A 20 -9.56 -9.60 -13.70
C THR A 20 -10.18 -9.33 -12.34
N GLU A 21 -10.53 -10.40 -11.66
CA GLU A 21 -10.87 -10.30 -10.22
C GLU A 21 -9.59 -10.06 -9.42
N PHE A 22 -9.63 -9.09 -8.51
CA PHE A 22 -8.56 -8.80 -7.57
C PHE A 22 -9.14 -8.23 -6.27
N GLY A 23 -8.95 -8.91 -5.15
CA GLY A 23 -9.46 -8.49 -3.84
C GLY A 23 -10.98 -8.28 -3.81
N GLY A 24 -11.76 -9.04 -4.58
CA GLY A 24 -13.21 -8.89 -4.69
C GLY A 24 -13.69 -7.84 -5.69
N TRP A 25 -12.77 -7.16 -6.41
CA TRP A 25 -13.06 -6.13 -7.38
C TRP A 25 -12.83 -6.60 -8.83
N ASP A 26 -13.54 -5.98 -9.79
CA ASP A 26 -13.39 -6.20 -11.25
C ASP A 26 -12.46 -5.13 -11.82
N MET A 27 -11.14 -5.37 -11.75
CA MET A 27 -10.09 -4.39 -12.03
C MET A 27 -9.46 -4.55 -13.41
N PRO A 28 -8.99 -3.45 -14.06
CA PRO A 28 -8.26 -3.54 -15.31
C PRO A 28 -6.90 -4.20 -15.07
N VAL A 29 -6.61 -5.28 -15.83
CA VAL A 29 -5.32 -5.97 -15.79
C VAL A 29 -4.37 -5.50 -16.88
N GLU A 30 -4.92 -5.06 -18.02
CA GLU A 30 -4.17 -4.65 -19.21
C GLU A 30 -5.06 -3.81 -20.12
N PHE A 31 -4.53 -2.72 -20.69
CA PHE A 31 -5.17 -1.92 -21.74
C PHE A 31 -4.59 -2.26 -23.12
N GLU A 32 -3.30 -2.04 -23.32
CA GLU A 32 -2.60 -2.38 -24.58
C GLU A 32 -1.80 -3.68 -24.42
N SER A 33 -0.73 -3.63 -23.65
CA SER A 33 0.05 -4.80 -23.23
C SER A 33 0.84 -4.47 -21.96
N ILE A 34 0.98 -5.46 -21.07
CA ILE A 34 1.77 -5.32 -19.84
C ILE A 34 3.17 -4.75 -20.13
N GLN A 35 3.81 -5.18 -21.23
CA GLN A 35 5.14 -4.71 -21.58
C GLN A 35 5.15 -3.24 -22.02
N ALA A 36 4.17 -2.80 -22.81
CA ALA A 36 4.08 -1.40 -23.25
C ALA A 36 3.74 -0.47 -22.09
N GLU A 37 2.81 -0.87 -21.24
CA GLU A 37 2.41 -0.14 -20.04
C GLU A 37 3.56 -0.02 -19.04
N HIS A 38 4.28 -1.13 -18.79
CA HIS A 38 5.50 -1.11 -17.96
C HIS A 38 6.55 -0.14 -18.52
N ALA A 39 6.81 -0.19 -19.84
CA ALA A 39 7.78 0.70 -20.48
C ALA A 39 7.37 2.18 -20.35
N ALA A 40 6.07 2.48 -20.49
CA ALA A 40 5.56 3.84 -20.32
C ALA A 40 5.84 4.40 -18.92
N VAL A 41 5.69 3.60 -17.87
CA VAL A 41 6.01 3.99 -16.49
C VAL A 41 7.51 4.25 -16.31
N ARG A 42 8.38 3.41 -16.91
CA ARG A 42 9.84 3.59 -16.81
C ARG A 42 10.37 4.76 -17.64
N GLU A 43 9.75 5.07 -18.78
CA GLU A 43 10.29 6.01 -19.77
C GLU A 43 9.58 7.38 -19.78
N ALA A 44 8.31 7.44 -19.33
CA ALA A 44 7.49 8.65 -19.36
C ALA A 44 6.55 8.75 -18.15
N ALA A 45 5.28 8.42 -18.30
CA ALA A 45 4.29 8.35 -17.22
C ALA A 45 3.20 7.31 -17.52
N GLY A 46 2.83 6.54 -16.50
CA GLY A 46 1.66 5.68 -16.49
C GLY A 46 0.64 6.14 -15.46
N VAL A 47 -0.65 5.94 -15.74
CA VAL A 47 -1.75 6.18 -14.81
C VAL A 47 -2.49 4.88 -14.52
N PHE A 48 -2.66 4.57 -13.25
CA PHE A 48 -3.32 3.36 -12.73
C PHE A 48 -4.58 3.71 -11.98
N ASP A 49 -5.67 2.98 -12.23
CA ASP A 49 -6.80 2.93 -11.31
C ASP A 49 -6.49 1.91 -10.21
N VAL A 50 -6.37 2.38 -8.99
CA VAL A 50 -6.12 1.59 -7.79
C VAL A 50 -7.24 1.71 -6.75
N SER A 51 -8.45 2.07 -7.20
CA SER A 51 -9.65 2.23 -6.35
C SER A 51 -10.18 0.92 -5.74
N HIS A 52 -9.41 -0.16 -5.83
CA HIS A 52 -9.66 -1.42 -5.11
C HIS A 52 -8.95 -1.48 -3.75
N MET A 53 -8.08 -0.52 -3.48
CA MET A 53 -7.46 -0.37 -2.16
C MET A 53 -8.53 0.04 -1.15
N GLY A 54 -8.28 -0.24 0.14
CA GLY A 54 -9.18 0.20 1.19
C GLY A 54 -8.80 1.60 1.68
N GLU A 55 -9.76 2.36 2.16
CA GLU A 55 -9.55 3.62 2.84
C GLU A 55 -10.31 3.64 4.16
N ILE A 56 -9.56 3.75 5.27
CA ILE A 56 -10.11 3.82 6.62
C ILE A 56 -9.67 5.13 7.27
N GLU A 57 -10.64 5.96 7.64
CA GLU A 57 -10.40 7.18 8.40
C GLU A 57 -10.54 6.94 9.90
N VAL A 58 -9.64 7.55 10.66
CA VAL A 58 -9.67 7.54 12.14
C VAL A 58 -9.46 8.97 12.63
N ALA A 59 -10.46 9.51 13.35
CA ALA A 59 -10.40 10.87 13.88
C ALA A 59 -10.91 10.94 15.32
N GLY A 60 -10.27 11.76 16.14
CA GLY A 60 -10.67 11.92 17.54
C GLY A 60 -9.50 12.13 18.48
N PRO A 61 -9.75 12.47 19.75
CA PRO A 61 -8.71 12.71 20.75
C PRO A 61 -7.72 11.55 20.90
N ASP A 62 -8.22 10.29 20.78
CA ASP A 62 -7.42 9.07 20.94
C ASP A 62 -7.05 8.40 19.61
N ALA A 63 -7.29 9.04 18.44
CA ALA A 63 -6.99 8.47 17.14
C ALA A 63 -5.51 8.06 16.99
N THR A 64 -4.59 8.92 17.42
CA THR A 64 -3.15 8.63 17.42
C THR A 64 -2.83 7.39 18.28
N ALA A 65 -3.45 7.26 19.46
CA ALA A 65 -3.22 6.13 20.34
C ALA A 65 -3.73 4.82 19.75
N LEU A 66 -4.89 4.84 19.08
CA LEU A 66 -5.45 3.67 18.41
C LEU A 66 -4.54 3.20 17.26
N LEU A 67 -4.15 4.11 16.35
CA LEU A 67 -3.28 3.79 15.23
C LEU A 67 -1.91 3.30 15.68
N ASN A 68 -1.29 3.96 16.66
CA ASN A 68 0.03 3.56 17.19
C ASN A 68 0.01 2.15 17.80
N ARG A 69 -1.12 1.73 18.37
CA ARG A 69 -1.26 0.38 18.97
C ARG A 69 -1.55 -0.70 17.92
N LEU A 70 -2.05 -0.35 16.77
CA LEU A 70 -2.47 -1.31 15.72
C LEU A 70 -1.53 -1.35 14.52
N THR A 71 -0.52 -0.47 14.48
CA THR A 71 0.53 -0.45 13.44
C THR A 71 1.92 -0.49 14.08
N THR A 72 2.89 -1.01 13.35
CA THR A 72 4.24 -1.28 13.89
C THR A 72 5.15 -0.06 13.96
N ASN A 73 4.77 1.07 13.32
CA ASN A 73 5.61 2.26 13.24
C ASN A 73 5.07 3.40 14.12
N ASP A 74 5.90 4.40 14.45
CA ASP A 74 5.52 5.52 15.34
C ASP A 74 4.62 6.55 14.61
N VAL A 75 3.31 6.35 14.69
CA VAL A 75 2.30 7.28 14.14
C VAL A 75 2.32 8.63 14.86
N ALA A 76 2.74 8.67 16.13
CA ALA A 76 2.81 9.92 16.90
C ALA A 76 3.89 10.88 16.40
N ALA A 77 4.86 10.38 15.62
CA ALA A 77 5.89 11.21 14.99
C ALA A 77 5.39 11.99 13.77
N LEU A 78 4.23 11.63 13.19
CA LEU A 78 3.70 12.28 11.98
C LEU A 78 3.10 13.64 12.26
N SER A 79 3.50 14.63 11.46
CA SER A 79 2.85 15.94 11.35
C SER A 79 1.76 15.91 10.26
N PRO A 80 0.76 16.83 10.30
CA PRO A 80 -0.20 16.92 9.20
C PRO A 80 0.46 17.05 7.84
N GLY A 81 0.08 16.19 6.90
CA GLY A 81 0.69 16.07 5.59
C GLY A 81 1.81 15.01 5.48
N ASP A 82 2.25 14.42 6.60
CA ASP A 82 3.22 13.31 6.56
C ASP A 82 2.51 11.98 6.35
N ALA A 83 3.25 11.02 5.80
CA ALA A 83 2.85 9.62 5.67
C ALA A 83 3.96 8.68 6.13
N GLN A 84 3.59 7.46 6.51
CA GLN A 84 4.56 6.41 6.81
C GLN A 84 4.03 5.04 6.39
N TYR A 85 4.96 4.16 6.05
CA TYR A 85 4.66 2.75 5.85
C TYR A 85 4.72 2.00 7.17
N ALA A 86 3.80 1.09 7.40
CA ALA A 86 3.72 0.26 8.60
C ALA A 86 3.13 -1.12 8.27
N ALA A 87 3.47 -2.12 9.09
CA ALA A 87 2.77 -3.39 9.12
C ALA A 87 1.64 -3.37 10.16
N ILE A 88 0.66 -4.22 9.96
CA ILE A 88 -0.43 -4.53 10.90
C ILE A 88 -0.22 -5.99 11.33
N THR A 89 -0.04 -6.25 12.62
CA THR A 89 0.38 -7.56 13.12
C THR A 89 -0.59 -8.17 14.12
N ARG A 90 -0.49 -9.50 14.28
CA ARG A 90 -1.08 -10.26 15.39
C ARG A 90 -0.15 -10.21 16.61
N ASP A 91 -0.63 -10.72 17.75
CA ASP A 91 0.14 -10.82 19.00
C ASP A 91 1.46 -11.59 18.86
N ASP A 92 1.53 -12.55 17.92
CA ASP A 92 2.72 -13.34 17.63
C ASP A 92 3.70 -12.66 16.66
N GLY A 93 3.41 -11.42 16.23
CA GLY A 93 4.23 -10.63 15.32
C GLY A 93 4.02 -10.95 13.83
N VAL A 94 3.15 -11.91 13.49
CA VAL A 94 2.83 -12.22 12.09
C VAL A 94 1.98 -11.11 11.49
N MET A 95 2.32 -10.73 10.26
CA MET A 95 1.62 -9.69 9.49
C MET A 95 0.22 -10.14 9.10
N LEU A 96 -0.77 -9.30 9.39
CA LEU A 96 -2.13 -9.38 8.86
C LEU A 96 -2.23 -8.61 7.55
N ASP A 97 -1.58 -7.45 7.51
CA ASP A 97 -1.54 -6.56 6.36
C ASP A 97 -0.33 -5.62 6.44
N ASP A 98 -0.09 -4.87 5.37
CA ASP A 98 0.78 -3.70 5.33
C ASP A 98 0.00 -2.50 4.80
N THR A 99 0.42 -1.29 5.18
CA THR A 99 -0.36 -0.09 4.88
C THR A 99 0.50 1.16 4.83
N VAL A 100 0.00 2.18 4.14
CA VAL A 100 0.48 3.56 4.31
C VAL A 100 -0.50 4.30 5.21
N VAL A 101 0.01 4.91 6.27
CA VAL A 101 -0.75 5.77 7.19
C VAL A 101 -0.45 7.22 6.85
N TYR A 102 -1.47 8.00 6.55
CA TYR A 102 -1.42 9.44 6.30
C TYR A 102 -1.91 10.21 7.52
N ARG A 103 -1.18 11.24 7.94
CA ARG A 103 -1.65 12.22 8.92
C ARG A 103 -2.40 13.32 8.18
N LEU A 104 -3.73 13.29 8.25
CA LEU A 104 -4.59 14.33 7.68
C LEU A 104 -4.48 15.65 8.45
N PRO A 105 -4.94 16.80 7.89
CA PRO A 105 -5.17 17.99 8.68
C PRO A 105 -6.13 17.71 9.84
N ASP A 106 -5.92 18.43 10.96
CA ASP A 106 -6.76 18.26 12.14
C ASP A 106 -8.23 18.61 11.84
N GLU A 107 -9.14 17.78 12.36
CA GLU A 107 -10.59 17.99 12.22
C GLU A 107 -11.16 18.81 13.36
N GLN A 108 -12.27 19.52 13.06
CA GLN A 108 -13.09 20.24 14.06
C GLN A 108 -14.26 19.35 14.50
N ARG A 109 -14.18 18.82 15.72
CA ARG A 109 -15.24 18.00 16.31
C ARG A 109 -16.14 18.85 17.21
N SER A 110 -17.46 18.73 17.05
CA SER A 110 -18.44 19.31 17.97
C SER A 110 -18.47 18.51 19.27
N VAL A 111 -18.12 19.14 20.39
CA VAL A 111 -18.24 18.52 21.72
C VAL A 111 -19.66 18.74 22.21
N GLU A 112 -20.46 17.67 22.31
CA GLU A 112 -21.73 17.72 23.03
C GLU A 112 -21.44 18.04 24.50
N ALA A 113 -22.12 19.06 25.04
CA ALA A 113 -22.00 19.42 26.44
C ALA A 113 -22.46 18.25 27.30
N GLY A 114 -21.51 17.55 27.92
CA GLY A 114 -21.77 16.45 28.82
C GLY A 114 -22.81 16.84 29.87
N SER A 115 -23.79 15.96 30.07
CA SER A 115 -24.84 16.07 31.08
C SER A 115 -24.24 16.00 32.47
N SER A 116 -23.71 17.10 33.00
CA SER A 116 -23.53 17.28 34.45
C SER A 116 -24.69 18.10 34.95
N GLU A 117 -25.52 17.47 35.77
CA GLU A 117 -26.56 18.12 36.55
C GLU A 117 -25.96 19.18 37.46
N ALA A 118 -25.95 20.42 37.00
CA ALA A 118 -25.95 21.61 37.87
C ALA A 118 -26.56 22.77 37.07
N ARG A 119 -27.88 22.92 37.18
CA ARG A 119 -28.61 24.08 36.69
C ARG A 119 -28.14 25.35 37.40
N SER A 120 -27.62 26.31 36.68
CA SER A 120 -27.81 27.71 36.97
C SER A 120 -28.29 28.38 35.70
N GLU A 121 -29.52 28.90 35.75
CA GLU A 121 -30.18 29.69 34.70
C GLU A 121 -29.39 30.98 34.44
N GLU A 122 -28.71 31.05 33.32
CA GLU A 122 -28.50 32.30 32.57
C GLU A 122 -28.46 31.99 31.08
N ALA A 123 -29.46 32.52 30.38
CA ALA A 123 -29.60 32.44 28.94
C ALA A 123 -28.48 33.24 28.26
N GLY A 124 -27.61 32.57 27.50
CA GLY A 124 -26.61 33.21 26.68
C GLY A 124 -25.97 32.24 25.70
N SER A 125 -26.35 32.37 24.42
CA SER A 125 -25.72 31.83 23.18
C SER A 125 -25.24 30.37 23.25
N ASP A 126 -25.95 29.53 22.58
CA ASP A 126 -25.58 28.15 22.19
C ASP A 126 -24.32 28.19 21.29
N GLY A 127 -23.18 28.28 21.89
CA GLY A 127 -21.87 28.12 21.26
C GLY A 127 -21.38 26.72 21.58
N GLY A 128 -21.74 25.73 20.77
CA GLY A 128 -21.12 24.41 20.84
C GLY A 128 -19.59 24.57 20.88
N ARG A 129 -18.93 24.00 21.87
CA ARG A 129 -17.47 23.95 21.91
C ARG A 129 -17.02 23.02 20.77
N SER A 130 -16.27 23.57 19.84
CA SER A 130 -15.54 22.75 18.87
C SER A 130 -14.14 22.47 19.43
N GLU A 131 -13.72 21.25 19.33
CA GLU A 131 -12.36 20.79 19.67
C GLU A 131 -11.65 20.39 18.38
N THR A 132 -10.38 20.75 18.29
CA THR A 132 -9.52 20.30 17.17
C THR A 132 -8.91 18.97 17.54
N VAL A 133 -9.13 17.95 16.74
CA VAL A 133 -8.70 16.58 17.00
C VAL A 133 -7.83 16.04 15.85
N PRO A 134 -6.87 15.15 16.14
CA PRO A 134 -6.08 14.48 15.12
C PRO A 134 -6.94 13.61 14.22
N ALA A 135 -6.62 13.62 12.92
CA ALA A 135 -7.26 12.79 11.91
C ALA A 135 -6.21 12.06 11.06
N TYR A 136 -6.54 10.85 10.69
CA TYR A 136 -5.67 9.95 9.91
C TYR A 136 -6.48 9.22 8.84
N LEU A 137 -5.78 8.84 7.78
CA LEU A 137 -6.26 7.88 6.80
C LEU A 137 -5.22 6.77 6.70
N PHE A 138 -5.63 5.50 6.71
CA PHE A 138 -4.74 4.42 6.34
C PHE A 138 -5.36 3.58 5.23
N VAL A 139 -4.48 2.97 4.41
CA VAL A 139 -4.84 2.30 3.16
C VAL A 139 -4.51 0.82 3.25
N PRO A 140 -5.44 -0.04 3.75
CA PRO A 140 -5.26 -1.49 3.73
C PRO A 140 -5.32 -2.04 2.30
N ASN A 141 -4.74 -3.22 2.09
CA ASN A 141 -4.72 -3.88 0.80
C ASN A 141 -6.12 -4.25 0.28
N ALA A 142 -6.19 -4.55 -1.01
CA ALA A 142 -7.41 -4.88 -1.73
C ALA A 142 -8.24 -5.99 -1.03
N GLY A 143 -9.49 -5.68 -0.73
CA GLY A 143 -10.42 -6.60 -0.06
C GLY A 143 -10.27 -6.71 1.45
N HIS A 144 -9.32 -6.00 2.07
CA HIS A 144 -9.12 -5.98 3.52
C HIS A 144 -9.85 -4.83 4.23
N ASP A 145 -10.52 -3.95 3.49
CA ASP A 145 -11.21 -2.77 4.03
C ASP A 145 -12.20 -3.10 5.16
N ALA A 146 -13.04 -4.12 4.97
CA ALA A 146 -14.03 -4.52 5.97
C ALA A 146 -13.39 -5.15 7.22
N GLU A 147 -12.40 -6.04 7.04
CA GLU A 147 -11.70 -6.70 8.14
C GLU A 147 -10.90 -5.69 8.97
N MET A 148 -10.17 -4.79 8.33
CA MET A 148 -9.39 -3.77 9.03
C MET A 148 -10.31 -2.78 9.74
N HIS A 149 -11.42 -2.36 9.13
CA HIS A 149 -12.42 -1.53 9.80
C HIS A 149 -12.96 -2.21 11.07
N GLU A 150 -13.39 -3.48 10.99
CA GLU A 150 -13.90 -4.23 12.14
C GLU A 150 -12.82 -4.32 13.24
N ARG A 151 -11.59 -4.66 12.89
CA ARG A 151 -10.46 -4.74 13.83
C ARG A 151 -10.22 -3.43 14.57
N TRP A 152 -10.24 -2.28 13.86
CA TRP A 152 -10.05 -0.96 14.48
C TRP A 152 -11.21 -0.59 15.41
N VAL A 153 -12.45 -0.88 15.01
CA VAL A 153 -13.64 -0.66 15.84
C VAL A 153 -13.59 -1.51 17.11
N ASP A 154 -13.29 -2.80 16.98
CA ASP A 154 -13.22 -3.73 18.11
C ASP A 154 -12.18 -3.29 19.15
N HIS A 155 -10.97 -2.95 18.70
CA HIS A 155 -9.90 -2.49 19.61
C HIS A 155 -10.18 -1.11 20.21
N ARG A 156 -10.78 -0.18 19.45
CA ARG A 156 -11.25 1.10 19.98
C ARG A 156 -12.22 0.87 21.15
N ASP A 157 -13.17 -0.02 20.99
CA ASP A 157 -14.20 -0.33 21.98
C ASP A 157 -13.60 -1.09 23.19
N GLU A 158 -12.71 -2.07 22.92
CA GLU A 158 -12.01 -2.82 23.98
C GLU A 158 -11.15 -1.91 24.87
N TRP A 159 -10.49 -0.93 24.27
CA TRP A 159 -9.59 -0.03 24.98
C TRP A 159 -10.25 1.27 25.46
N ASP A 160 -11.57 1.42 25.25
CA ASP A 160 -12.39 2.58 25.65
C ASP A 160 -11.80 3.91 25.14
N LEU A 161 -11.43 3.95 23.83
CA LEU A 161 -10.81 5.10 23.19
C LEU A 161 -11.83 6.02 22.52
N ASP A 162 -11.66 7.34 22.71
CA ASP A 162 -12.52 8.39 22.14
C ASP A 162 -12.06 8.77 20.73
N CYS A 163 -12.42 7.97 19.74
CA CYS A 163 -12.22 8.29 18.34
C CYS A 163 -13.31 7.64 17.47
N GLU A 164 -13.51 8.17 16.28
CA GLU A 164 -14.35 7.60 15.24
C GLU A 164 -13.50 6.82 14.24
N VAL A 165 -13.96 5.67 13.81
CA VAL A 165 -13.37 4.84 12.75
C VAL A 165 -14.39 4.68 11.65
N ARG A 166 -14.05 5.10 10.43
CA ARG A 166 -14.95 5.06 9.26
C ARG A 166 -14.30 4.31 8.11
N ASN A 167 -15.02 3.35 7.53
CA ASN A 167 -14.66 2.79 6.24
C ASN A 167 -15.20 3.71 5.15
N VAL A 168 -14.32 4.38 4.42
CA VAL A 168 -14.64 5.38 3.38
C VAL A 168 -14.21 4.91 1.98
N THR A 169 -13.97 3.62 1.82
CA THR A 169 -13.47 3.00 0.58
C THR A 169 -14.34 3.30 -0.65
N GLU A 170 -15.65 3.46 -0.50
CA GLU A 170 -16.53 3.82 -1.62
C GLU A 170 -16.86 5.33 -1.68
N ASP A 171 -16.23 6.14 -0.84
CA ASP A 171 -16.30 7.60 -0.89
C ASP A 171 -15.17 8.19 -1.72
N TRP A 172 -14.05 7.44 -1.87
CA TRP A 172 -12.84 7.85 -2.59
C TRP A 172 -12.55 6.93 -3.78
N ALA A 173 -12.13 7.52 -4.88
CA ALA A 173 -11.43 6.83 -5.96
C ALA A 173 -9.93 7.09 -5.81
N MET A 174 -9.11 6.08 -6.01
CA MET A 174 -7.66 6.19 -5.89
C MET A 174 -6.97 5.94 -7.22
N PHE A 175 -6.07 6.87 -7.60
CA PHE A 175 -5.26 6.78 -8.82
C PHE A 175 -3.78 6.87 -8.48
N ALA A 176 -2.94 6.20 -9.27
CA ALA A 176 -1.49 6.38 -9.20
C ALA A 176 -0.97 6.89 -10.54
N VAL A 177 -0.29 8.04 -10.54
CA VAL A 177 0.42 8.60 -11.70
C VAL A 177 1.91 8.48 -11.43
N GLN A 178 2.60 7.63 -12.18
CA GLN A 178 3.95 7.15 -11.86
C GLN A 178 4.86 7.23 -13.08
N GLY A 179 6.12 7.61 -12.88
CA GLY A 179 7.13 7.68 -13.92
C GLY A 179 7.91 9.00 -13.91
N PRO A 180 8.99 9.14 -14.67
CA PRO A 180 9.86 10.33 -14.66
C PRO A 180 9.16 11.62 -15.06
N GLU A 181 8.08 11.56 -15.84
CA GLU A 181 7.29 12.72 -16.25
C GLU A 181 6.09 12.99 -15.31
N ALA A 182 5.76 12.08 -14.39
CA ALA A 182 4.62 12.20 -13.51
C ALA A 182 4.64 13.46 -12.63
N PRO A 183 5.77 13.93 -12.06
CA PRO A 183 5.77 15.13 -11.24
C PRO A 183 5.32 16.39 -12.00
N ASP A 184 5.76 16.57 -13.22
CA ASP A 184 5.35 17.72 -14.03
C ASP A 184 3.92 17.57 -14.54
N LEU A 185 3.51 16.37 -14.90
CA LEU A 185 2.15 16.08 -15.35
C LEU A 185 1.13 16.35 -14.23
N VAL A 186 1.35 15.81 -13.03
CA VAL A 186 0.43 16.04 -11.90
C VAL A 186 0.40 17.51 -11.50
N ALA A 187 1.56 18.17 -11.43
CA ALA A 187 1.60 19.61 -11.10
C ALA A 187 0.87 20.48 -12.13
N SER A 188 0.93 20.11 -13.42
CA SER A 188 0.22 20.84 -14.48
C SER A 188 -1.30 20.64 -14.46
N ALA A 189 -1.77 19.57 -13.83
CA ALA A 189 -3.18 19.23 -13.70
C ALA A 189 -3.86 19.87 -12.48
N VAL A 190 -3.09 20.42 -11.53
CA VAL A 190 -3.64 21.18 -10.39
C VAL A 190 -4.34 22.43 -10.88
N ASP A 191 -5.56 22.69 -10.41
CA ASP A 191 -6.33 23.88 -10.76
C ASP A 191 -5.63 25.17 -10.29
N ASP A 192 -5.97 26.30 -10.93
CA ASP A 192 -5.40 27.62 -10.64
C ASP A 192 -5.51 27.98 -9.15
N GLY A 193 -4.38 28.29 -8.52
CA GLY A 193 -4.29 28.70 -7.11
C GLY A 193 -4.07 27.54 -6.13
N GLY A 194 -3.99 26.31 -6.61
CA GLY A 194 -3.59 25.15 -5.81
C GLY A 194 -2.08 25.13 -5.50
N PRO A 195 -1.61 24.24 -4.62
CA PRO A 195 -0.21 24.09 -4.26
C PRO A 195 0.62 23.52 -5.42
N ASP A 196 1.94 23.79 -5.45
CA ASP A 196 2.85 23.06 -6.33
C ASP A 196 3.18 21.70 -5.69
N VAL A 197 2.58 20.64 -6.18
CA VAL A 197 2.75 19.27 -5.63
C VAL A 197 4.19 18.74 -5.81
N ARG A 198 5.01 19.37 -6.65
CA ARG A 198 6.45 19.03 -6.79
C ARG A 198 7.26 19.37 -5.55
N ASP A 199 6.75 20.29 -4.70
CA ASP A 199 7.38 20.64 -3.43
C ASP A 199 7.18 19.55 -2.36
N LEU A 200 6.28 18.60 -2.57
CA LEU A 200 6.09 17.48 -1.66
C LEU A 200 7.34 16.58 -1.62
N SER A 201 7.75 16.20 -0.42
CA SER A 201 8.76 15.17 -0.19
C SER A 201 8.16 13.77 -0.41
N ARG A 202 8.98 12.76 -0.61
CA ARG A 202 8.49 11.36 -0.54
C ARG A 202 7.85 11.11 0.82
N PHE A 203 6.72 10.39 0.84
CA PHE A 203 5.89 10.17 2.02
C PHE A 203 5.36 11.48 2.64
N SER A 204 5.06 12.47 1.81
CA SER A 204 4.26 13.62 2.22
C SER A 204 3.10 13.85 1.26
N ALA A 205 2.05 14.53 1.74
CA ALA A 205 0.80 14.70 1.04
C ALA A 205 0.13 16.04 1.38
N THR A 206 -0.78 16.47 0.52
CA THR A 206 -1.58 17.69 0.72
C THR A 206 -2.90 17.57 -0.03
N PHE A 207 -3.87 18.40 0.34
CA PHE A 207 -5.03 18.62 -0.51
C PHE A 207 -4.69 19.55 -1.65
N ALA A 208 -5.16 19.22 -2.86
CA ALA A 208 -5.04 20.05 -4.05
C ALA A 208 -6.27 19.89 -4.95
N PRO A 209 -6.73 20.98 -5.61
CA PRO A 209 -7.89 20.91 -6.48
C PRO A 209 -7.53 20.36 -7.87
N PHE A 210 -8.33 19.41 -8.38
CA PHE A 210 -8.23 18.81 -9.71
C PHE A 210 -9.62 18.75 -10.35
N ALA A 211 -9.81 19.38 -11.48
CA ALA A 211 -11.11 19.49 -12.18
C ALA A 211 -12.24 20.00 -11.25
N GLY A 212 -11.92 20.85 -10.27
CA GLY A 212 -12.86 21.39 -9.29
C GLY A 212 -13.11 20.50 -8.07
N ALA A 213 -12.56 19.29 -8.04
CA ALA A 213 -12.62 18.37 -6.89
C ALA A 213 -11.42 18.59 -5.96
N ASP A 214 -11.65 18.52 -4.64
CA ASP A 214 -10.57 18.61 -3.64
C ASP A 214 -10.01 17.21 -3.40
N CYS A 215 -8.79 16.93 -3.91
CA CYS A 215 -8.15 15.63 -3.88
C CYS A 215 -7.01 15.60 -2.86
N TRP A 216 -6.86 14.48 -2.16
CA TRP A 216 -5.67 14.20 -1.36
C TRP A 216 -4.57 13.66 -2.27
N VAL A 217 -3.43 14.35 -2.34
CA VAL A 217 -2.31 14.02 -3.23
C VAL A 217 -1.09 13.68 -2.40
N ALA A 218 -0.60 12.47 -2.52
CA ALA A 218 0.56 11.97 -1.80
C ALA A 218 1.70 11.64 -2.76
N ARG A 219 2.94 12.01 -2.42
CA ARG A 219 4.13 11.59 -3.18
C ARG A 219 4.56 10.21 -2.71
N THR A 220 3.78 9.22 -3.10
CA THR A 220 3.91 7.79 -2.82
C THR A 220 3.72 7.00 -4.11
N GLY A 221 3.98 5.69 -4.05
CA GLY A 221 3.80 4.81 -5.20
C GLY A 221 4.31 3.39 -4.94
N TYR A 222 4.02 2.51 -5.89
CA TYR A 222 4.31 1.07 -5.82
C TYR A 222 5.03 0.57 -7.08
N THR A 223 5.82 1.44 -7.72
CA THR A 223 6.47 1.17 -9.02
C THR A 223 7.97 1.33 -9.01
N GLY A 224 8.52 1.94 -7.94
CA GLY A 224 9.92 2.37 -7.86
C GLY A 224 10.19 3.72 -8.52
N GLU A 225 9.33 4.17 -9.43
CA GLU A 225 9.46 5.48 -10.05
C GLU A 225 8.94 6.59 -9.12
N ASP A 226 9.30 7.82 -9.45
CA ASP A 226 8.70 9.00 -8.82
C ASP A 226 7.28 9.19 -9.33
N GLY A 227 6.42 9.77 -8.48
CA GLY A 227 5.04 9.99 -8.84
C GLY A 227 4.15 10.23 -7.63
N PHE A 228 2.86 10.18 -7.88
CA PHE A 228 1.85 10.51 -6.87
C PHE A 228 0.72 9.49 -6.88
N GLU A 229 0.14 9.32 -5.71
CA GLU A 229 -1.15 8.69 -5.51
C GLU A 229 -2.16 9.77 -5.14
N LEU A 230 -3.31 9.76 -5.82
CA LEU A 230 -4.38 10.75 -5.68
C LEU A 230 -5.64 10.05 -5.21
N LEU A 231 -6.22 10.52 -4.10
CA LEU A 231 -7.57 10.15 -3.70
C LEU A 231 -8.50 11.32 -4.07
N CYS A 232 -9.49 11.06 -4.90
CA CYS A 232 -10.49 12.04 -5.27
C CYS A 232 -11.90 11.55 -4.87
N PRO A 233 -12.89 12.44 -4.65
CA PRO A 233 -14.25 12.00 -4.40
C PRO A 233 -14.74 11.04 -5.49
N TRP A 234 -15.43 9.97 -5.09
CA TRP A 234 -15.87 8.89 -5.99
C TRP A 234 -16.63 9.38 -7.21
N ASP A 235 -17.52 10.36 -7.03
CA ASP A 235 -18.35 10.91 -8.11
C ASP A 235 -17.56 11.78 -9.09
N ASP A 236 -16.36 12.27 -8.71
CA ASP A 236 -15.49 13.10 -9.53
C ASP A 236 -14.40 12.29 -10.28
N ALA A 237 -14.35 10.97 -10.06
CA ALA A 237 -13.32 10.08 -10.57
C ALA A 237 -13.11 10.21 -12.11
N GLU A 238 -14.18 10.25 -12.90
CA GLU A 238 -14.08 10.38 -14.36
C GLU A 238 -13.45 11.71 -14.79
N ALA A 239 -13.79 12.81 -14.11
CA ALA A 239 -13.27 14.14 -14.42
C ALA A 239 -11.78 14.25 -14.06
N VAL A 240 -11.38 13.72 -12.89
CA VAL A 240 -9.98 13.71 -12.45
C VAL A 240 -9.12 12.78 -13.32
N TRP A 241 -9.61 11.56 -13.61
CA TRP A 241 -8.93 10.62 -14.51
C TRP A 241 -8.65 11.22 -15.89
N ALA A 242 -9.62 11.97 -16.44
CA ALA A 242 -9.48 12.56 -17.77
C ALA A 242 -8.33 13.58 -17.88
N LEU A 243 -7.87 14.17 -16.75
CA LEU A 243 -6.72 15.06 -16.74
C LEU A 243 -5.41 14.36 -17.09
N PHE A 244 -5.34 13.03 -16.91
CA PHE A 244 -4.13 12.25 -17.06
C PHE A 244 -4.17 11.28 -18.25
N ALA A 245 -5.35 10.75 -18.57
CA ALA A 245 -5.50 9.61 -19.49
C ALA A 245 -5.10 9.86 -20.94
N ASP A 246 -4.90 11.11 -21.35
CA ASP A 246 -4.44 11.47 -22.71
C ASP A 246 -2.92 11.73 -22.75
N ASP A 247 -2.31 12.09 -21.62
CA ASP A 247 -0.88 12.46 -21.52
C ASP A 247 -0.05 11.37 -20.80
N ALA A 248 -0.67 10.55 -19.94
CA ALA A 248 -0.09 9.35 -19.36
C ALA A 248 -0.71 8.09 -19.97
N THR A 249 0.06 7.03 -20.06
CA THR A 249 -0.45 5.74 -20.55
C THR A 249 -1.33 5.09 -19.48
N PRO A 250 -2.61 4.74 -19.76
CA PRO A 250 -3.41 3.91 -18.87
C PRO A 250 -2.76 2.54 -18.69
N CYS A 251 -2.54 2.16 -17.43
CA CYS A 251 -1.85 0.94 -17.05
C CYS A 251 -2.73 0.08 -16.14
N GLY A 252 -2.69 -1.24 -16.36
CA GLY A 252 -3.42 -2.20 -15.55
C GLY A 252 -2.56 -2.87 -14.48
N LEU A 253 -3.21 -3.72 -13.66
CA LEU A 253 -2.56 -4.45 -12.57
C LEU A 253 -1.42 -5.36 -13.03
N GLY A 254 -1.42 -5.80 -14.31
CA GLY A 254 -0.33 -6.63 -14.84
C GLY A 254 1.00 -5.87 -14.95
N ALA A 255 0.95 -4.59 -15.38
CA ALA A 255 2.13 -3.74 -15.38
C ALA A 255 2.57 -3.39 -13.96
N ARG A 256 1.60 -3.05 -13.07
CA ARG A 256 1.84 -2.77 -11.64
C ARG A 256 2.55 -3.93 -10.95
N ASP A 257 2.09 -5.17 -11.17
CA ASP A 257 2.73 -6.37 -10.59
C ASP A 257 4.17 -6.57 -11.09
N THR A 258 4.43 -6.35 -12.37
CA THR A 258 5.79 -6.49 -12.90
C THR A 258 6.73 -5.42 -12.33
N LEU A 259 6.26 -4.16 -12.24
CA LEU A 259 7.02 -3.03 -11.69
C LEU A 259 7.35 -3.25 -10.20
N ARG A 260 6.37 -3.65 -9.38
CA ARG A 260 6.58 -3.88 -7.95
C ARG A 260 7.56 -5.05 -7.68
N ILE A 261 7.52 -6.11 -8.53
CA ILE A 261 8.46 -7.23 -8.41
C ILE A 261 9.89 -6.77 -8.68
N GLU A 262 10.12 -5.90 -9.68
CA GLU A 262 11.44 -5.33 -9.96
C GLU A 262 11.99 -4.54 -8.77
N GLU A 263 11.13 -3.88 -8.00
CA GLU A 263 11.50 -3.14 -6.79
C GLU A 263 11.64 -4.01 -5.53
N GLY A 264 11.10 -5.24 -5.56
CA GLY A 264 11.05 -6.10 -4.39
C GLY A 264 9.92 -5.75 -3.42
N PHE A 265 8.90 -5.00 -3.85
CA PHE A 265 7.76 -4.66 -3.01
C PHE A 265 6.84 -5.88 -2.78
N LEU A 266 6.40 -6.03 -1.54
CA LEU A 266 5.52 -7.10 -1.11
C LEU A 266 4.13 -6.97 -1.73
N LEU A 267 3.47 -8.09 -1.95
CA LEU A 267 2.05 -8.18 -2.28
C LEU A 267 1.33 -9.02 -1.22
N SER A 268 0.44 -8.41 -0.46
CA SER A 268 -0.42 -9.09 0.51
C SER A 268 -1.24 -10.19 -0.16
N GLY A 269 -1.37 -11.32 0.51
CA GLY A 269 -2.03 -12.52 -0.03
C GLY A 269 -1.14 -13.37 -0.96
N GLN A 270 0.06 -12.91 -1.30
CA GLN A 270 0.98 -13.63 -2.16
C GLN A 270 2.39 -13.78 -1.56
N ASP A 271 3.04 -12.67 -1.16
CA ASP A 271 4.37 -12.69 -0.56
C ASP A 271 4.29 -12.87 0.96
N PHE A 272 3.18 -12.53 1.57
CA PHE A 272 2.81 -12.87 2.94
C PHE A 272 1.29 -13.06 3.05
N HIS A 273 0.88 -13.93 3.97
CA HIS A 273 -0.52 -14.16 4.32
C HIS A 273 -0.58 -14.77 5.73
N PRO A 274 -1.47 -14.30 6.62
CA PRO A 274 -1.44 -14.73 8.03
C PRO A 274 -1.58 -16.23 8.25
N GLU A 275 -2.19 -16.99 7.34
CA GLU A 275 -2.42 -18.43 7.45
C GLU A 275 -1.59 -19.27 6.46
N ASP A 276 -1.48 -18.82 5.18
CA ASP A 276 -0.86 -19.64 4.13
C ASP A 276 0.65 -19.34 3.97
N GLU A 277 1.08 -18.10 4.22
CA GLU A 277 2.48 -17.66 4.18
C GLU A 277 2.75 -16.70 5.35
N PRO A 278 2.70 -17.20 6.62
CA PRO A 278 2.86 -16.35 7.79
C PRO A 278 4.30 -15.81 7.88
N ARG A 279 4.41 -14.48 7.84
CA ARG A 279 5.67 -13.76 7.90
C ARG A 279 5.61 -12.60 8.88
N THR A 280 6.73 -12.36 9.54
CA THR A 280 6.93 -11.15 10.35
C THR A 280 7.52 -10.04 9.47
N PRO A 281 7.44 -8.77 9.89
CA PRO A 281 8.08 -7.66 9.18
C PRO A 281 9.60 -7.84 9.01
N TYR A 282 10.28 -8.52 9.94
CA TYR A 282 11.71 -8.78 9.82
C TYR A 282 12.04 -9.83 8.77
N GLU A 283 11.24 -10.90 8.71
CA GLU A 283 11.37 -11.93 7.66
C GLU A 283 11.04 -11.35 6.28
N ALA A 284 10.06 -10.46 6.21
CA ALA A 284 9.62 -9.80 4.97
C ALA A 284 10.55 -8.64 4.51
N ASP A 285 11.68 -8.44 5.18
CA ASP A 285 12.68 -7.38 4.91
C ASP A 285 12.12 -5.95 5.01
N ILE A 286 11.04 -5.75 5.78
CA ILE A 286 10.46 -4.44 6.07
C ILE A 286 10.64 -4.03 7.55
N GLY A 287 11.70 -4.53 8.19
CA GLY A 287 12.03 -4.20 9.58
C GLY A 287 12.23 -2.70 9.84
N PHE A 288 12.50 -1.90 8.80
CA PHE A 288 12.56 -0.43 8.89
C PHE A 288 11.21 0.21 9.28
N ALA A 289 10.09 -0.49 9.07
CA ALA A 289 8.74 -0.07 9.43
C ALA A 289 8.32 -0.54 10.83
N VAL A 290 9.26 -1.01 11.66
CA VAL A 290 9.01 -1.49 13.02
C VAL A 290 9.75 -0.61 14.03
N ASP A 291 9.01 0.16 14.83
CA ASP A 291 9.56 0.87 15.99
C ASP A 291 9.20 0.13 17.29
N ILE A 292 10.11 -0.73 17.75
CA ILE A 292 9.94 -1.51 18.99
C ILE A 292 9.90 -0.64 20.26
N HIS A 293 10.14 0.67 20.18
CA HIS A 293 10.04 1.59 21.30
C HIS A 293 8.60 2.09 21.52
N THR A 294 7.72 1.89 20.54
CA THR A 294 6.27 2.13 20.67
C THR A 294 5.55 0.88 21.18
N GLU A 295 4.36 1.06 21.75
CA GLU A 295 3.52 -0.04 22.21
C GLU A 295 2.50 -0.40 21.10
N PHE A 296 2.61 -1.60 20.54
CA PHE A 296 1.67 -2.10 19.52
C PHE A 296 1.43 -3.60 19.65
N VAL A 297 0.36 -4.09 19.03
CA VAL A 297 0.01 -5.52 18.98
C VAL A 297 1.10 -6.29 18.24
N GLY A 298 1.72 -7.29 18.89
CA GLY A 298 2.85 -8.07 18.34
C GLY A 298 4.23 -7.55 18.71
N ARG A 299 4.34 -6.39 19.37
CA ARG A 299 5.62 -5.77 19.74
C ARG A 299 6.55 -6.69 20.51
N ASP A 300 6.05 -7.43 21.51
CA ASP A 300 6.91 -8.28 22.38
C ASP A 300 7.49 -9.46 21.57
N ALA A 301 6.71 -10.03 20.65
CA ALA A 301 7.17 -11.07 19.76
C ALA A 301 8.25 -10.56 18.80
N LEU A 302 8.03 -9.37 18.20
CA LEU A 302 9.00 -8.74 17.29
C LEU A 302 10.27 -8.29 18.04
N ALA A 303 10.15 -7.78 19.26
CA ALA A 303 11.33 -7.46 20.09
C ALA A 303 12.17 -8.69 20.40
N ALA A 304 11.53 -9.81 20.73
CA ALA A 304 12.22 -11.09 20.95
C ALA A 304 12.89 -11.61 19.66
N GLN A 305 12.23 -11.48 18.53
CA GLN A 305 12.80 -11.87 17.23
C GLN A 305 13.98 -10.97 16.83
N ALA A 306 13.91 -9.67 17.09
CA ALA A 306 15.04 -8.77 16.84
C ALA A 306 16.29 -9.15 17.66
N GLU A 307 16.12 -9.71 18.89
CA GLU A 307 17.24 -10.19 19.72
C GLU A 307 17.74 -11.58 19.29
N SER A 308 16.85 -12.48 18.87
CA SER A 308 17.21 -13.87 18.50
C SER A 308 17.67 -14.02 17.05
N GLY A 309 17.31 -13.08 16.18
CA GLY A 309 17.46 -13.19 14.73
C GLY A 309 16.31 -13.95 14.07
N ILE A 310 16.30 -13.93 12.74
CA ILE A 310 15.35 -14.65 11.87
C ILE A 310 16.00 -15.87 11.26
N GLU A 311 15.21 -16.88 10.88
CA GLU A 311 15.70 -18.10 10.23
C GLU A 311 15.66 -17.98 8.70
N GLU A 312 14.66 -17.28 8.16
CA GLU A 312 14.44 -17.03 6.73
C GLU A 312 14.25 -15.55 6.49
N THR A 313 14.54 -15.07 5.27
CA THR A 313 14.24 -13.70 4.88
C THR A 313 13.89 -13.62 3.39
N PHE A 314 13.17 -12.54 3.05
CA PHE A 314 12.73 -12.20 1.70
C PHE A 314 13.92 -11.79 0.84
N VAL A 315 14.02 -12.35 -0.36
CA VAL A 315 15.14 -12.10 -1.29
C VAL A 315 14.68 -12.04 -2.73
N GLY A 316 15.50 -11.38 -3.57
CA GLY A 316 15.41 -11.45 -5.02
C GLY A 316 16.22 -12.63 -5.58
N ILE A 317 15.68 -13.28 -6.63
CA ILE A 317 16.36 -14.34 -7.38
C ILE A 317 16.33 -14.00 -8.86
N GLU A 318 17.53 -13.86 -9.49
CA GLU A 318 17.66 -13.72 -10.94
C GLU A 318 17.90 -15.10 -11.56
N LEU A 319 17.04 -15.54 -12.49
CA LEU A 319 17.26 -16.79 -13.21
C LEU A 319 18.29 -16.60 -14.33
N LEU A 320 19.25 -17.51 -14.39
CA LEU A 320 20.30 -17.55 -15.42
C LEU A 320 19.84 -18.34 -16.65
N ASP A 321 18.89 -19.26 -16.46
CA ASP A 321 18.33 -20.10 -17.52
C ASP A 321 16.97 -19.59 -17.96
N ARG A 322 16.55 -19.96 -19.18
CA ARG A 322 15.23 -19.62 -19.70
C ARG A 322 14.13 -20.32 -18.93
N GLY A 323 13.14 -19.58 -18.48
CA GLY A 323 11.95 -20.02 -17.75
C GLY A 323 11.40 -18.85 -16.97
N VAL A 324 10.09 -18.74 -16.83
CA VAL A 324 9.46 -17.67 -16.04
C VAL A 324 9.04 -18.30 -14.70
N PRO A 325 9.59 -17.83 -13.58
CA PRO A 325 9.18 -18.29 -12.26
C PRO A 325 7.75 -17.85 -11.96
N ARG A 326 7.07 -18.59 -11.10
CA ARG A 326 5.69 -18.29 -10.68
C ARG A 326 5.53 -18.68 -9.21
N HIS A 327 4.54 -18.06 -8.58
CA HIS A 327 4.14 -18.41 -7.22
C HIS A 327 4.03 -19.93 -7.03
N GLY A 328 4.55 -20.41 -5.90
CA GLY A 328 4.52 -21.82 -5.51
C GLY A 328 5.57 -22.72 -6.18
N TYR A 329 6.54 -22.17 -6.92
CA TYR A 329 7.65 -22.94 -7.45
C TYR A 329 8.73 -23.13 -6.38
N ASP A 330 9.20 -24.36 -6.21
CA ASP A 330 10.27 -24.69 -5.27
C ASP A 330 11.58 -24.01 -5.66
N VAL A 331 12.30 -23.52 -4.64
CA VAL A 331 13.71 -23.14 -4.73
C VAL A 331 14.55 -24.24 -4.12
N THR A 332 15.58 -24.70 -4.83
CA THR A 332 16.47 -25.79 -4.37
C THR A 332 17.91 -25.32 -4.28
N ASP A 333 18.67 -25.96 -3.38
CA ASP A 333 20.12 -25.85 -3.31
C ASP A 333 20.82 -26.63 -4.46
N GLU A 334 22.17 -26.63 -4.45
CA GLU A 334 22.98 -27.34 -5.45
C GLU A 334 22.79 -28.88 -5.39
N ASP A 335 22.38 -29.41 -4.25
CA ASP A 335 22.15 -30.86 -4.02
C ASP A 335 20.70 -31.27 -4.38
N GLY A 336 19.83 -30.31 -4.74
CA GLY A 336 18.43 -30.52 -5.11
C GLY A 336 17.49 -30.59 -3.90
N HIS A 337 17.89 -30.18 -2.70
CA HIS A 337 16.99 -30.07 -1.56
C HIS A 337 16.18 -28.79 -1.67
N VAL A 338 14.89 -28.85 -1.36
CA VAL A 338 14.04 -27.67 -1.31
C VAL A 338 14.44 -26.83 -0.10
N VAL A 339 14.81 -25.56 -0.37
CA VAL A 339 15.26 -24.58 0.62
C VAL A 339 14.35 -23.37 0.71
N GLY A 340 13.35 -23.25 -0.16
CA GLY A 340 12.39 -22.15 -0.15
C GLY A 340 11.36 -22.26 -1.26
N THR A 341 10.54 -21.23 -1.38
CA THR A 341 9.48 -21.16 -2.38
C THR A 341 9.44 -19.77 -3.01
N VAL A 342 9.19 -19.73 -4.32
CA VAL A 342 8.91 -18.48 -5.04
C VAL A 342 7.53 -17.97 -4.62
N THR A 343 7.45 -16.78 -4.08
CA THR A 343 6.17 -16.11 -3.78
C THR A 343 5.68 -15.26 -4.94
N SER A 344 6.59 -14.58 -5.63
CA SER A 344 6.29 -13.76 -6.80
C SER A 344 7.32 -13.97 -7.91
N GLY A 345 6.92 -13.86 -9.16
CA GLY A 345 7.87 -14.02 -10.25
C GLY A 345 7.35 -13.60 -11.61
N THR A 346 8.23 -12.99 -12.40
CA THR A 346 7.90 -12.42 -13.71
C THR A 346 9.06 -12.53 -14.69
N MET A 347 8.78 -12.19 -15.94
CA MET A 347 9.80 -11.82 -16.92
C MET A 347 9.93 -10.28 -16.86
N SER A 348 10.97 -9.77 -16.26
CA SER A 348 11.19 -8.33 -16.18
C SER A 348 11.40 -7.73 -17.57
N PRO A 349 10.58 -6.76 -17.98
CA PRO A 349 10.81 -6.05 -19.23
C PRO A 349 12.04 -5.15 -19.18
N SER A 350 12.34 -4.51 -18.04
CA SER A 350 13.50 -3.65 -17.84
C SER A 350 14.80 -4.42 -18.02
N LEU A 351 14.91 -5.59 -17.40
CA LEU A 351 16.13 -6.40 -17.38
C LEU A 351 16.21 -7.38 -18.56
N GLY A 352 15.08 -7.70 -19.21
CA GLY A 352 15.00 -8.77 -20.19
C GLY A 352 15.31 -10.16 -19.62
N LYS A 353 15.13 -10.34 -18.30
CA LYS A 353 15.46 -11.54 -17.54
C LYS A 353 14.27 -12.02 -16.70
N PRO A 354 14.17 -13.32 -16.43
CA PRO A 354 13.20 -13.82 -15.46
C PRO A 354 13.74 -13.58 -14.04
N ILE A 355 12.86 -13.01 -13.18
CA ILE A 355 13.15 -12.68 -11.80
C ILE A 355 12.08 -13.25 -10.88
N ALA A 356 12.44 -13.52 -9.64
CA ALA A 356 11.53 -14.01 -8.60
C ALA A 356 11.83 -13.34 -7.26
N LEU A 357 10.80 -13.30 -6.42
CA LEU A 357 10.88 -12.99 -5.01
C LEU A 357 10.48 -14.23 -4.22
N GLY A 358 11.01 -14.39 -3.02
CA GLY A 358 10.68 -15.50 -2.14
C GLY A 358 11.50 -15.52 -0.86
N TYR A 359 11.26 -16.49 -0.02
CA TYR A 359 11.95 -16.64 1.26
C TYR A 359 12.99 -17.72 1.19
N LEU A 360 14.18 -17.43 1.72
CA LEU A 360 15.28 -18.39 1.85
C LEU A 360 15.88 -18.33 3.26
N PRO A 361 16.47 -19.46 3.73
CA PRO A 361 17.29 -19.45 4.95
C PRO A 361 18.38 -18.38 4.89
N VAL A 362 18.62 -17.68 6.00
CA VAL A 362 19.54 -16.53 6.06
C VAL A 362 20.98 -16.85 5.62
N ASP A 363 21.42 -18.10 5.73
CA ASP A 363 22.72 -18.57 5.27
C ASP A 363 22.84 -18.71 3.73
N LEU A 364 21.70 -18.61 3.01
CA LEU A 364 21.64 -18.65 1.54
C LEU A 364 21.31 -17.28 0.90
N THR A 365 21.25 -16.21 1.68
CA THR A 365 20.77 -14.90 1.19
C THR A 365 21.84 -13.96 0.70
N ASP A 366 23.13 -14.33 0.83
CA ASP A 366 24.22 -13.51 0.31
C ASP A 366 24.10 -13.31 -1.21
N PRO A 367 24.18 -12.07 -1.74
CA PRO A 367 24.11 -11.83 -3.19
C PRO A 367 25.18 -12.62 -3.94
N GLY A 368 24.76 -13.33 -4.98
CA GLY A 368 25.59 -14.23 -5.78
C GLY A 368 25.51 -15.70 -5.37
N THR A 369 24.81 -16.04 -4.26
CA THR A 369 24.57 -17.44 -3.88
C THR A 369 23.78 -18.14 -5.00
N GLU A 370 24.29 -19.28 -5.46
CA GLU A 370 23.65 -20.08 -6.51
C GLU A 370 22.51 -20.90 -5.92
N VAL A 371 21.36 -20.84 -6.57
CA VAL A 371 20.15 -21.62 -6.26
C VAL A 371 19.50 -22.08 -7.56
N ASN A 372 18.57 -23.05 -7.47
CA ASN A 372 17.77 -23.41 -8.62
C ASN A 372 16.29 -23.13 -8.33
N VAL A 373 15.55 -22.74 -9.35
CA VAL A 373 14.07 -22.64 -9.30
C VAL A 373 13.47 -23.76 -10.15
N VAL A 374 12.52 -24.52 -9.60
CA VAL A 374 11.90 -25.66 -10.28
C VAL A 374 10.76 -25.19 -11.19
N VAL A 375 11.10 -24.76 -12.38
CA VAL A 375 10.12 -24.26 -13.36
C VAL A 375 9.51 -25.44 -14.15
N ARG A 376 8.22 -25.71 -13.95
CA ARG A 376 7.49 -26.79 -14.62
C ARG A 376 8.18 -28.16 -14.51
N GLY A 377 8.66 -28.45 -13.29
CA GLY A 377 9.34 -29.72 -12.96
C GLY A 377 10.78 -29.83 -13.50
N ARG A 378 11.42 -28.71 -13.84
CA ARG A 378 12.82 -28.67 -14.27
C ARG A 378 13.57 -27.59 -13.52
N GLU A 379 14.66 -27.94 -12.94
CA GLU A 379 15.58 -27.00 -12.30
C GLU A 379 16.09 -25.97 -13.34
N LYS A 380 16.08 -24.73 -12.93
CA LYS A 380 16.63 -23.57 -13.64
C LYS A 380 17.59 -22.86 -12.70
N ARG A 381 18.82 -22.75 -13.14
CA ARG A 381 19.83 -22.05 -12.35
C ARG A 381 19.43 -20.60 -12.15
N GLY A 382 19.64 -20.13 -10.94
CA GLY A 382 19.47 -18.77 -10.53
C GLY A 382 20.55 -18.35 -9.55
N LYS A 383 20.53 -17.13 -9.18
CA LYS A 383 21.36 -16.56 -8.13
C LYS A 383 20.53 -15.59 -7.28
N VAL A 384 20.82 -15.57 -6.00
CA VAL A 384 20.29 -14.56 -5.09
C VAL A 384 20.86 -13.20 -5.48
N VAL A 385 20.03 -12.18 -5.44
CA VAL A 385 20.39 -10.78 -5.72
C VAL A 385 19.72 -9.86 -4.71
N SER A 386 20.29 -8.68 -4.53
CA SER A 386 19.64 -7.62 -3.77
C SER A 386 18.40 -7.09 -4.52
N VAL A 387 17.43 -6.58 -3.80
CA VAL A 387 16.35 -5.77 -4.33
C VAL A 387 16.60 -4.30 -3.97
N PRO A 388 16.21 -3.34 -4.83
CA PRO A 388 15.65 -3.51 -6.18
C PRO A 388 16.57 -4.28 -7.13
N PHE A 389 15.97 -4.96 -8.11
CA PHE A 389 16.74 -5.66 -9.15
C PHE A 389 17.44 -4.66 -10.06
N GLU A 390 18.74 -4.91 -10.37
CA GLU A 390 19.60 -4.08 -11.24
C GLU A 390 20.01 -4.79 -12.54
#